data_eaff26ac187464104cb888578f024be4
#
_entry.id   eaff26ac187464104cb888578f024be4
#
_cell.length_a   1.000
_cell.length_b   1.000
_cell.length_c   1.000
_cell.angle_alpha   90.00
_cell.angle_beta   90.00
_cell.angle_gamma   90.00
#
_symmetry.space_group_name_H-M   'P 1'
#
loop_
_entity.id
_entity.type
_entity.pdbx_description
1 polymer ?
#
loop_
_entity_poly.entity_id
_entity_poly.type
_entity_poly.pdbx_seq_one_letter_code
_entity_poly.pdbx_strand_id
1 'polypeptide(L)'
;MKTLLLGMAAAVLLANSPCMADELKVLSAGAMQRGLVTIAGKFKEHSGNQVQIRYATAPELRKILTENGAAADVILAPNPTLKELAGKIAADTQKEIGGVGSAVLARPDAPSPDVSSLAAFKRSVLEADAIIYNRASSGIYIESLLKKIGVFEQVQSKIVQVDDGEAVAARVKSGHGKEFGFGGYTDVLHNQDQGGVKLVGPIPEEVQNYTMYSSALVAAAPSPAPARAFLTYLETPEAQTIFAASGVVSKKK
;
A
#
# COMPACT_ATOMS: atom_id res chain seq x y z
N MET A 1 71.36 -34.86 -28.43
CA MET A 1 70.86 -33.70 -27.72
C MET A 1 69.35 -33.57 -28.07
N LYS A 2 68.46 -33.99 -27.18
CA LYS A 2 67.02 -33.91 -27.38
C LYS A 2 66.45 -32.86 -26.37
N THR A 3 66.02 -31.72 -26.90
CA THR A 3 65.40 -30.64 -26.12
C THR A 3 63.96 -30.94 -25.94
N LEU A 4 63.51 -31.08 -24.65
CA LEU A 4 62.14 -31.28 -24.25
C LEU A 4 61.47 -29.88 -24.04
N LEU A 5 60.48 -29.54 -24.84
CA LEU A 5 59.67 -28.37 -24.67
C LEU A 5 58.52 -28.72 -23.73
N LEU A 6 58.50 -28.11 -22.51
CA LEU A 6 57.42 -28.23 -21.52
C LEU A 6 56.41 -27.15 -21.84
N GLY A 7 55.26 -27.53 -22.37
CA GLY A 7 54.12 -26.64 -22.57
C GLY A 7 53.36 -26.43 -21.26
N MET A 8 53.35 -25.19 -20.76
CA MET A 8 52.60 -24.77 -19.58
C MET A 8 51.17 -24.36 -20.00
N ALA A 9 50.20 -25.25 -19.78
CA ALA A 9 48.80 -24.93 -19.98
C ALA A 9 48.29 -24.11 -18.78
N ALA A 10 48.06 -22.81 -18.98
CA ALA A 10 47.40 -21.94 -18.00
C ALA A 10 45.89 -22.24 -17.98
N ALA A 11 45.42 -22.93 -16.97
CA ALA A 11 44.01 -23.10 -16.71
C ALA A 11 43.42 -21.77 -16.16
N VAL A 12 42.65 -21.06 -16.98
CA VAL A 12 41.87 -19.90 -16.55
C VAL A 12 40.69 -20.42 -15.72
N LEU A 13 40.81 -20.38 -14.41
CA LEU A 13 39.70 -20.56 -13.47
C LEU A 13 38.80 -19.34 -13.59
N LEU A 14 37.69 -19.46 -14.34
CA LEU A 14 36.57 -18.54 -14.26
C LEU A 14 35.97 -18.67 -12.85
N ALA A 15 36.34 -17.76 -11.97
CA ALA A 15 35.70 -17.60 -10.67
C ALA A 15 34.25 -17.16 -10.90
N ASN A 16 33.33 -18.12 -10.90
CA ASN A 16 31.90 -17.84 -10.69
C ASN A 16 31.76 -17.29 -9.27
N SER A 17 31.90 -15.97 -9.10
CA SER A 17 31.46 -15.31 -7.87
C SER A 17 29.97 -15.58 -7.75
N PRO A 18 29.48 -16.18 -6.65
CA PRO A 18 28.04 -16.26 -6.41
C PRO A 18 27.53 -14.81 -6.39
N CYS A 19 26.64 -14.50 -7.33
CA CYS A 19 25.89 -13.25 -7.29
C CYS A 19 25.11 -13.29 -5.97
N MET A 20 25.62 -12.62 -4.95
CA MET A 20 24.89 -12.44 -3.69
C MET A 20 23.62 -11.70 -4.07
N ALA A 21 22.48 -12.36 -3.91
CA ALA A 21 21.20 -11.72 -4.13
C ALA A 21 21.10 -10.51 -3.21
N ASP A 22 21.04 -9.32 -3.79
CA ASP A 22 20.92 -8.09 -3.02
C ASP A 22 19.57 -8.05 -2.31
N GLU A 23 19.56 -7.71 -1.03
CA GLU A 23 18.34 -7.50 -0.27
C GLU A 23 17.81 -6.09 -0.56
N LEU A 24 16.73 -6.03 -1.34
CA LEU A 24 16.07 -4.78 -1.70
C LEU A 24 15.13 -4.34 -0.56
N LYS A 25 15.31 -3.13 -0.03
CA LYS A 25 14.48 -2.55 1.02
C LYS A 25 13.41 -1.65 0.43
N VAL A 26 12.15 -2.03 0.63
CA VAL A 26 10.99 -1.29 0.16
C VAL A 26 10.23 -0.70 1.33
N LEU A 27 10.00 0.60 1.29
CA LEU A 27 9.15 1.30 2.25
C LEU A 27 7.80 1.57 1.59
N SER A 28 6.69 1.05 2.13
CA SER A 28 5.40 1.09 1.47
C SER A 28 4.27 1.55 2.39
N ALA A 29 3.30 2.27 1.82
CA ALA A 29 2.02 2.47 2.49
C ALA A 29 1.29 1.13 2.65
N GLY A 30 0.60 0.94 3.77
CA GLY A 30 -0.17 -0.28 4.08
C GLY A 30 -1.18 -0.65 2.99
N ALA A 31 -1.81 0.35 2.38
CA ALA A 31 -2.78 0.16 1.30
C ALA A 31 -2.23 -0.62 0.08
N MET A 32 -0.92 -0.74 -0.10
CA MET A 32 -0.30 -1.53 -1.17
C MET A 32 0.01 -2.98 -0.75
N GLN A 33 -0.13 -3.32 0.54
CA GLN A 33 0.35 -4.57 1.13
C GLN A 33 -0.18 -5.81 0.42
N ARG A 34 -1.49 -5.89 0.19
CA ARG A 34 -2.14 -7.07 -0.39
C ARG A 34 -1.55 -7.48 -1.75
N GLY A 35 -1.32 -6.51 -2.64
CA GLY A 35 -0.69 -6.77 -3.95
C GLY A 35 0.82 -6.92 -3.86
N LEU A 36 1.46 -6.07 -3.06
CA LEU A 36 2.92 -5.96 -3.03
C LEU A 36 3.60 -7.22 -2.46
N VAL A 37 2.97 -7.94 -1.53
CA VAL A 37 3.47 -9.23 -1.03
C VAL A 37 3.59 -10.24 -2.17
N THR A 38 2.56 -10.38 -3.01
CA THR A 38 2.58 -11.28 -4.17
C THR A 38 3.61 -10.83 -5.20
N ILE A 39 3.67 -9.53 -5.49
CA ILE A 39 4.63 -8.94 -6.44
C ILE A 39 6.08 -9.18 -5.99
N ALA A 40 6.38 -9.01 -4.70
CA ALA A 40 7.72 -9.27 -4.16
C ALA A 40 8.15 -10.74 -4.34
N GLY A 41 7.23 -11.68 -4.12
CA GLY A 41 7.46 -13.10 -4.39
C GLY A 41 7.78 -13.37 -5.86
N LYS A 42 6.96 -12.81 -6.77
CA LYS A 42 7.16 -12.95 -8.21
C LYS A 42 8.46 -12.29 -8.69
N PHE A 43 8.79 -11.11 -8.18
CA PHE A 43 10.06 -10.46 -8.51
C PHE A 43 11.27 -11.30 -8.07
N LYS A 44 11.20 -11.93 -6.88
CA LYS A 44 12.24 -12.85 -6.42
C LYS A 44 12.41 -14.06 -7.37
N GLU A 45 11.28 -14.63 -7.84
CA GLU A 45 11.30 -15.74 -8.81
C GLU A 45 12.00 -15.33 -10.12
N HIS A 46 11.79 -14.09 -10.60
CA HIS A 46 12.33 -13.61 -11.87
C HIS A 46 13.78 -13.11 -11.78
N SER A 47 14.16 -12.46 -10.68
CA SER A 47 15.43 -11.73 -10.56
C SER A 47 16.43 -12.37 -9.60
N GLY A 48 15.99 -13.29 -8.74
CA GLY A 48 16.77 -13.81 -7.63
C GLY A 48 16.88 -12.85 -6.43
N ASN A 49 16.54 -11.57 -6.58
CA ASN A 49 16.66 -10.57 -5.51
C ASN A 49 15.54 -10.71 -4.49
N GLN A 50 15.91 -10.66 -3.20
CA GLN A 50 14.93 -10.67 -2.11
C GLN A 50 14.41 -9.27 -1.82
N VAL A 51 13.10 -9.12 -1.63
CA VAL A 51 12.46 -7.85 -1.28
C VAL A 51 12.02 -7.88 0.17
N GLN A 52 12.58 -6.99 0.98
CA GLN A 52 12.15 -6.75 2.35
C GLN A 52 11.24 -5.52 2.37
N ILE A 53 9.99 -5.70 2.80
CA ILE A 53 9.01 -4.62 2.79
C ILE A 53 8.70 -4.19 4.22
N ARG A 54 8.80 -2.87 4.46
CA ARG A 54 8.30 -2.24 5.67
C ARG A 54 7.07 -1.41 5.34
N TYR A 55 5.95 -1.75 5.96
CA TYR A 55 4.71 -0.99 5.83
C TYR A 55 4.62 0.10 6.90
N ALA A 56 4.08 1.26 6.53
CA ALA A 56 3.92 2.39 7.43
C ALA A 56 2.83 3.36 6.92
N THR A 57 2.31 4.19 7.82
CA THR A 57 1.39 5.27 7.46
C THR A 57 2.12 6.41 6.74
N ALA A 58 1.40 7.28 6.02
CA ALA A 58 2.01 8.40 5.31
C ALA A 58 2.85 9.33 6.22
N PRO A 59 2.41 9.69 7.45
CA PRO A 59 3.25 10.43 8.38
C PRO A 59 4.55 9.70 8.76
N GLU A 60 4.48 8.39 9.01
CA GLU A 60 5.64 7.57 9.36
C GLU A 60 6.61 7.41 8.19
N LEU A 61 6.11 7.22 6.95
CA LEU A 61 6.93 7.19 5.73
C LEU A 61 7.77 8.47 5.62
N ARG A 62 7.14 9.65 5.84
CA ARG A 62 7.85 10.93 5.85
C ARG A 62 8.92 10.97 6.93
N LYS A 63 8.56 10.61 8.16
CA LYS A 63 9.48 10.59 9.30
C LYS A 63 10.70 9.72 9.01
N ILE A 64 10.48 8.47 8.57
CA ILE A 64 11.55 7.51 8.29
C ILE A 64 12.54 8.06 7.25
N LEU A 65 12.07 8.57 6.11
CA LEU A 65 12.95 9.09 5.06
C LEU A 65 13.57 10.44 5.40
N THR A 66 12.94 11.23 6.26
CA THR A 66 13.51 12.52 6.70
C THR A 66 14.63 12.31 7.68
N GLU A 67 14.44 11.42 8.66
CA GLU A 67 15.41 11.15 9.73
C GLU A 67 16.53 10.20 9.27
N ASN A 68 16.21 9.24 8.37
CA ASN A 68 17.16 8.25 7.86
C ASN A 68 16.93 8.00 6.35
N GLY A 69 17.48 8.85 5.50
CA GLY A 69 17.30 8.82 4.06
C GLY A 69 17.79 7.55 3.36
N ALA A 70 18.71 6.78 3.97
CA ALA A 70 19.21 5.50 3.45
C ALA A 70 18.45 4.27 3.99
N ALA A 71 17.29 4.47 4.62
CA ALA A 71 16.52 3.38 5.23
C ALA A 71 15.83 2.46 4.21
N ALA A 72 15.71 2.87 2.94
CA ALA A 72 15.06 2.11 1.88
C ALA A 72 15.66 2.41 0.51
N ASP A 73 15.44 1.50 -0.44
CA ASP A 73 15.80 1.65 -1.85
C ASP A 73 14.64 2.21 -2.67
N VAL A 74 13.42 1.73 -2.39
CA VAL A 74 12.19 2.11 -3.09
C VAL A 74 11.15 2.55 -2.06
N ILE A 75 10.36 3.56 -2.43
CA ILE A 75 9.17 3.96 -1.69
C ILE A 75 7.92 3.81 -2.55
N LEU A 76 6.83 3.28 -1.95
CA LEU A 76 5.47 3.32 -2.50
C LEU A 76 4.58 4.10 -1.54
N ALA A 77 4.06 5.24 -1.98
CA ALA A 77 3.30 6.14 -1.10
C ALA A 77 2.21 6.92 -1.85
N PRO A 78 1.26 7.52 -1.12
CA PRO A 78 0.34 8.49 -1.71
C PRO A 78 1.08 9.62 -2.42
N ASN A 79 0.56 10.07 -3.58
CA ASN A 79 1.18 11.14 -4.37
C ASN A 79 1.47 12.42 -3.55
N PRO A 80 0.58 12.90 -2.66
CA PRO A 80 0.91 14.03 -1.79
C PRO A 80 2.13 13.80 -0.91
N THR A 81 2.28 12.58 -0.35
CA THR A 81 3.43 12.21 0.47
C THR A 81 4.73 12.24 -0.33
N LEU A 82 4.74 11.70 -1.56
CA LEU A 82 5.92 11.77 -2.43
C LEU A 82 6.28 13.20 -2.81
N LYS A 83 5.27 14.07 -3.03
CA LYS A 83 5.51 15.49 -3.28
C LYS A 83 6.22 16.18 -2.10
N GLU A 84 5.81 15.90 -0.88
CA GLU A 84 6.47 16.40 0.34
C GLU A 84 7.91 15.84 0.49
N LEU A 85 8.18 14.66 -0.06
CA LEU A 85 9.48 13.99 -0.06
C LEU A 85 10.30 14.25 -1.33
N ALA A 86 9.97 15.25 -2.14
CA ALA A 86 10.63 15.51 -3.44
C ALA A 86 12.17 15.57 -3.36
N GLY A 87 12.75 16.10 -2.28
CA GLY A 87 14.20 16.12 -2.04
C GLY A 87 14.82 14.81 -1.54
N LYS A 88 14.00 13.78 -1.31
CA LYS A 88 14.43 12.46 -0.78
C LYS A 88 14.22 11.33 -1.79
N ILE A 89 13.63 11.62 -2.94
CA ILE A 89 13.36 10.66 -4.01
C ILE A 89 13.97 11.15 -5.32
N ALA A 90 14.32 10.23 -6.21
CA ALA A 90 14.72 10.55 -7.58
C ALA A 90 13.45 10.79 -8.41
N ALA A 91 13.11 12.05 -8.64
CA ALA A 91 11.83 12.48 -9.23
C ALA A 91 11.58 11.90 -10.63
N ASP A 92 12.64 11.67 -11.41
CA ASP A 92 12.60 11.06 -12.75
C ASP A 92 12.15 9.59 -12.73
N THR A 93 12.19 8.95 -11.57
CA THR A 93 11.82 7.54 -11.37
C THR A 93 10.39 7.37 -10.85
N GLN A 94 9.69 8.45 -10.53
CA GLN A 94 8.33 8.35 -10.01
C GLN A 94 7.37 7.81 -11.07
N LYS A 95 6.67 6.71 -10.71
CA LYS A 95 5.68 6.05 -11.58
C LYS A 95 4.38 5.81 -10.82
N GLU A 96 3.28 6.16 -11.45
CA GLU A 96 1.95 5.94 -10.89
C GLU A 96 1.60 4.44 -10.91
N ILE A 97 1.15 3.92 -9.78
CA ILE A 97 0.68 2.54 -9.63
C ILE A 97 -0.83 2.49 -9.87
N GLY A 98 -1.58 3.37 -9.24
CA GLY A 98 -3.03 3.43 -9.34
C GLY A 98 -3.67 4.04 -8.10
N GLY A 99 -5.00 4.01 -8.05
CA GLY A 99 -5.81 4.58 -7.00
C GLY A 99 -6.42 3.54 -6.07
N VAL A 100 -6.57 3.89 -4.80
CA VAL A 100 -7.33 3.11 -3.82
C VAL A 100 -8.53 3.94 -3.39
N GLY A 101 -9.72 3.43 -3.64
CA GLY A 101 -10.99 4.04 -3.22
C GLY A 101 -11.28 3.78 -1.75
N SER A 102 -12.21 4.55 -1.20
CA SER A 102 -12.73 4.33 0.16
C SER A 102 -13.78 3.24 0.18
N ALA A 103 -13.76 2.41 1.23
CA ALA A 103 -14.70 1.31 1.42
C ALA A 103 -15.19 1.23 2.87
N VAL A 104 -16.29 0.52 3.05
CA VAL A 104 -16.92 0.25 4.34
C VAL A 104 -16.67 -1.20 4.75
N LEU A 105 -16.33 -1.40 6.01
CA LEU A 105 -16.19 -2.72 6.64
C LEU A 105 -17.10 -2.84 7.87
N ALA A 106 -17.58 -4.03 8.13
CA ALA A 106 -18.38 -4.36 9.29
C ALA A 106 -17.99 -5.72 9.87
N ARG A 107 -18.48 -6.06 11.05
CA ARG A 107 -18.40 -7.45 11.54
C ARG A 107 -19.20 -8.38 10.64
N PRO A 108 -18.79 -9.64 10.46
CA PRO A 108 -19.49 -10.61 9.62
C PRO A 108 -20.95 -10.85 10.04
N ASP A 109 -21.21 -10.85 11.34
CA ASP A 109 -22.51 -11.09 11.98
C ASP A 109 -23.37 -9.83 12.16
N ALA A 110 -22.79 -8.63 11.99
CA ALA A 110 -23.54 -7.38 12.13
C ALA A 110 -24.39 -7.07 10.87
N PRO A 111 -25.51 -6.33 11.04
CA PRO A 111 -26.22 -5.76 9.89
C PRO A 111 -25.28 -4.90 9.06
N SER A 112 -25.26 -5.12 7.73
CA SER A 112 -24.47 -4.30 6.84
C SER A 112 -25.11 -2.94 6.64
N PRO A 113 -24.36 -1.82 6.76
CA PRO A 113 -24.86 -0.52 6.35
C PRO A 113 -25.16 -0.52 4.85
N ASP A 114 -26.21 0.18 4.46
CA ASP A 114 -26.57 0.33 3.04
C ASP A 114 -25.72 1.46 2.42
N VAL A 115 -24.89 1.08 1.47
CA VAL A 115 -23.98 1.98 0.71
C VAL A 115 -24.38 2.10 -0.75
N SER A 116 -25.57 1.62 -1.15
CA SER A 116 -26.04 1.56 -2.53
C SER A 116 -26.29 2.92 -3.18
N SER A 117 -26.49 3.96 -2.40
CA SER A 117 -26.70 5.34 -2.84
C SER A 117 -26.27 6.33 -1.76
N LEU A 118 -26.04 7.60 -2.14
CA LEU A 118 -25.71 8.64 -1.17
C LEU A 118 -26.79 8.81 -0.10
N ALA A 119 -28.07 8.69 -0.46
CA ALA A 119 -29.18 8.79 0.50
C ALA A 119 -29.21 7.63 1.48
N ALA A 120 -29.00 6.39 1.00
CA ALA A 120 -28.90 5.20 1.85
C ALA A 120 -27.68 5.26 2.76
N PHE A 121 -26.54 5.66 2.21
CA PHE A 121 -25.29 5.85 2.96
C PHE A 121 -25.47 6.87 4.11
N LYS A 122 -26.08 8.04 3.85
CA LYS A 122 -26.38 9.03 4.89
C LYS A 122 -27.23 8.44 6.02
N ARG A 123 -28.28 7.68 5.67
CA ARG A 123 -29.12 7.01 6.69
C ARG A 123 -28.31 6.03 7.53
N SER A 124 -27.51 5.18 6.88
CA SER A 124 -26.65 4.22 7.56
C SER A 124 -25.68 4.89 8.53
N VAL A 125 -25.07 6.02 8.11
CA VAL A 125 -24.18 6.82 8.97
C VAL A 125 -24.92 7.38 10.17
N LEU A 126 -26.11 7.94 9.99
CA LEU A 126 -26.92 8.51 11.08
C LEU A 126 -27.42 7.44 12.07
N GLU A 127 -27.74 6.23 11.58
CA GLU A 127 -28.22 5.11 12.40
C GLU A 127 -27.10 4.29 13.06
N ALA A 128 -25.84 4.54 12.72
CA ALA A 128 -24.72 3.82 13.31
C ALA A 128 -24.63 4.04 14.82
N ASP A 129 -24.22 3.00 15.56
CA ASP A 129 -23.86 3.10 16.97
C ASP A 129 -22.46 3.67 17.15
N ALA A 130 -21.52 3.31 16.23
CA ALA A 130 -20.22 3.95 16.12
C ALA A 130 -19.72 3.93 14.68
N ILE A 131 -18.90 4.94 14.36
CA ILE A 131 -18.25 5.15 13.06
C ILE A 131 -16.75 5.18 13.28
N ILE A 132 -16.04 4.19 12.72
CA ILE A 132 -14.62 4.00 12.98
C ILE A 132 -13.81 4.36 11.72
N TYR A 133 -12.81 5.23 11.86
CA TYR A 133 -11.84 5.51 10.82
C TYR A 133 -10.48 5.91 11.39
N ASN A 134 -9.44 5.83 10.56
CA ASN A 134 -8.08 6.12 10.99
C ASN A 134 -7.71 7.61 10.84
N ARG A 135 -6.53 7.99 11.38
CA ARG A 135 -5.96 9.34 11.24
C ARG A 135 -5.10 9.51 9.98
N ALA A 136 -5.00 8.47 9.12
CA ALA A 136 -4.29 8.52 7.84
C ALA A 136 -5.14 9.14 6.73
N SER A 137 -4.62 9.15 5.50
CA SER A 137 -5.24 9.84 4.35
C SER A 137 -6.70 9.45 4.10
N SER A 138 -7.04 8.16 4.24
CA SER A 138 -8.41 7.67 4.04
C SER A 138 -9.37 8.21 5.10
N GLY A 139 -8.97 8.22 6.37
CA GLY A 139 -9.81 8.72 7.45
C GLY A 139 -9.98 10.24 7.42
N ILE A 140 -8.93 10.99 7.05
CA ILE A 140 -9.02 12.44 6.82
C ILE A 140 -10.08 12.74 5.74
N TYR A 141 -10.08 11.93 4.67
CA TYR A 141 -11.10 12.07 3.64
C TYR A 141 -12.51 11.79 4.19
N ILE A 142 -12.70 10.70 4.95
CA ILE A 142 -14.01 10.34 5.54
C ILE A 142 -14.54 11.45 6.44
N GLU A 143 -13.71 12.03 7.29
CA GLU A 143 -14.13 13.17 8.12
C GLU A 143 -14.59 14.36 7.27
N SER A 144 -13.81 14.71 6.24
CA SER A 144 -14.16 15.77 5.30
C SER A 144 -15.48 15.46 4.56
N LEU A 145 -15.66 14.19 4.16
CA LEU A 145 -16.88 13.72 3.52
C LEU A 145 -18.10 13.88 4.43
N LEU A 146 -18.03 13.42 5.69
CA LEU A 146 -19.13 13.54 6.66
C LEU A 146 -19.55 15.01 6.86
N LYS A 147 -18.57 15.93 6.90
CA LYS A 147 -18.83 17.38 6.93
C LYS A 147 -19.50 17.86 5.64
N LYS A 148 -18.97 17.48 4.48
CA LYS A 148 -19.50 17.86 3.16
C LYS A 148 -20.94 17.41 2.94
N ILE A 149 -21.28 16.20 3.36
CA ILE A 149 -22.66 15.68 3.22
C ILE A 149 -23.61 16.11 4.35
N GLY A 150 -23.12 16.90 5.31
CA GLY A 150 -23.93 17.55 6.34
C GLY A 150 -24.42 16.65 7.47
N VAL A 151 -23.68 15.56 7.77
CA VAL A 151 -24.05 14.64 8.87
C VAL A 151 -23.06 14.65 10.04
N PHE A 152 -21.92 15.31 9.89
CA PHE A 152 -20.80 15.25 10.85
C PHE A 152 -21.24 15.63 12.27
N GLU A 153 -21.91 16.77 12.45
CA GLU A 153 -22.34 17.28 13.76
C GLU A 153 -23.29 16.30 14.49
N GLN A 154 -24.10 15.55 13.73
CA GLN A 154 -25.05 14.59 14.29
C GLN A 154 -24.39 13.29 14.73
N VAL A 155 -23.24 12.96 14.18
CA VAL A 155 -22.54 11.69 14.44
C VAL A 155 -21.20 11.87 15.17
N GLN A 156 -20.80 13.10 15.46
CA GLN A 156 -19.49 13.41 16.06
C GLN A 156 -19.25 12.64 17.36
N SER A 157 -20.27 12.50 18.21
CA SER A 157 -20.18 11.74 19.47
C SER A 157 -20.03 10.23 19.28
N LYS A 158 -20.29 9.72 18.08
CA LYS A 158 -20.19 8.30 17.70
C LYS A 158 -18.89 7.97 16.96
N ILE A 159 -18.08 8.97 16.66
CA ILE A 159 -16.83 8.82 15.92
C ILE A 159 -15.74 8.24 16.82
N VAL A 160 -15.11 7.18 16.34
CA VAL A 160 -13.94 6.56 16.95
C VAL A 160 -12.77 6.63 15.97
N GLN A 161 -11.78 7.47 16.30
CA GLN A 161 -10.55 7.59 15.51
C GLN A 161 -9.45 6.71 16.09
N VAL A 162 -8.81 5.93 15.22
CA VAL A 162 -7.69 5.04 15.52
C VAL A 162 -6.48 5.37 14.65
N ASP A 163 -5.35 4.69 14.84
CA ASP A 163 -4.09 5.11 14.20
C ASP A 163 -3.99 4.72 12.73
N ASP A 164 -4.38 3.48 12.38
CA ASP A 164 -4.21 2.91 11.03
C ASP A 164 -5.38 1.99 10.62
N GLY A 165 -5.26 1.37 9.44
CA GLY A 165 -6.30 0.50 8.89
C GLY A 165 -6.47 -0.81 9.66
N GLU A 166 -5.40 -1.35 10.24
CA GLU A 166 -5.44 -2.56 11.07
C GLU A 166 -6.19 -2.28 12.38
N ALA A 167 -5.92 -1.12 13.00
CA ALA A 167 -6.63 -0.68 14.19
C ALA A 167 -8.13 -0.44 13.91
N VAL A 168 -8.50 0.04 12.72
CA VAL A 168 -9.93 0.13 12.31
C VAL A 168 -10.55 -1.27 12.29
N ALA A 169 -9.93 -2.23 11.62
CA ALA A 169 -10.45 -3.59 11.53
C ALA A 169 -10.54 -4.25 12.91
N ALA A 170 -9.51 -4.12 13.75
CA ALA A 170 -9.49 -4.64 15.12
C ALA A 170 -10.61 -4.03 15.97
N ARG A 171 -10.85 -2.69 15.88
CA ARG A 171 -11.90 -2.01 16.61
C ARG A 171 -13.31 -2.43 16.13
N VAL A 172 -13.51 -2.58 14.82
CA VAL A 172 -14.78 -3.09 14.25
C VAL A 172 -15.02 -4.52 14.71
N LYS A 173 -14.00 -5.39 14.65
CA LYS A 173 -14.08 -6.80 15.06
C LYS A 173 -14.51 -6.96 16.53
N SER A 174 -14.01 -6.13 17.41
CA SER A 174 -14.32 -6.14 18.85
C SER A 174 -15.59 -5.34 19.21
N GLY A 175 -16.22 -4.68 18.24
CA GLY A 175 -17.37 -3.84 18.42
C GLY A 175 -18.68 -4.62 18.62
N HIS A 176 -19.80 -3.89 18.67
CA HIS A 176 -21.14 -4.44 18.85
C HIS A 176 -22.17 -3.59 18.09
N GLY A 177 -23.42 -4.05 18.02
CA GLY A 177 -24.50 -3.31 17.37
C GLY A 177 -24.24 -2.98 15.91
N LYS A 178 -24.68 -1.80 15.49
CA LYS A 178 -24.54 -1.26 14.12
C LYS A 178 -23.25 -0.46 13.94
N GLU A 179 -22.13 -0.96 14.47
CA GLU A 179 -20.84 -0.32 14.27
C GLU A 179 -20.23 -0.73 12.93
N PHE A 180 -19.64 0.22 12.22
CA PHE A 180 -18.89 -0.05 11.00
C PHE A 180 -17.71 0.89 10.85
N GLY A 181 -16.73 0.48 10.03
CA GLY A 181 -15.51 1.22 9.80
C GLY A 181 -15.35 1.66 8.35
N PHE A 182 -14.42 2.59 8.17
CA PHE A 182 -13.96 3.06 6.88
C PHE A 182 -12.47 2.81 6.71
N GLY A 183 -12.09 2.39 5.51
CA GLY A 183 -10.69 2.19 5.14
C GLY A 183 -10.47 2.33 3.65
N GLY A 184 -9.23 2.24 3.21
CA GLY A 184 -8.91 2.01 1.82
C GLY A 184 -9.45 0.64 1.39
N TYR A 185 -9.99 0.55 0.17
CA TYR A 185 -10.58 -0.70 -0.32
C TYR A 185 -9.63 -1.90 -0.21
N THR A 186 -8.35 -1.69 -0.52
CA THR A 186 -7.29 -2.70 -0.42
C THR A 186 -7.01 -3.13 1.01
N ASP A 187 -7.01 -2.19 1.96
CA ASP A 187 -6.82 -2.47 3.39
C ASP A 187 -7.99 -3.30 3.93
N VAL A 188 -9.23 -2.96 3.52
CA VAL A 188 -10.43 -3.69 3.93
C VAL A 188 -10.41 -5.11 3.40
N LEU A 189 -10.02 -5.31 2.12
CA LEU A 189 -9.85 -6.65 1.55
C LEU A 189 -8.77 -7.45 2.28
N HIS A 190 -7.63 -6.83 2.60
CA HIS A 190 -6.56 -7.49 3.34
C HIS A 190 -7.04 -7.97 4.72
N ASN A 191 -7.73 -7.10 5.47
CA ASN A 191 -8.26 -7.44 6.78
C ASN A 191 -9.39 -8.49 6.72
N GLN A 192 -10.20 -8.49 5.65
CA GLN A 192 -11.18 -9.54 5.41
C GLN A 192 -10.52 -10.91 5.20
N ASP A 193 -9.43 -10.96 4.42
CA ASP A 193 -8.66 -12.19 4.20
C ASP A 193 -8.04 -12.73 5.52
N GLN A 194 -7.69 -11.85 6.46
CA GLN A 194 -7.23 -12.22 7.81
C GLN A 194 -8.38 -12.67 8.75
N GLY A 195 -9.61 -12.42 8.38
CA GLY A 195 -10.81 -12.79 9.14
C GLY A 195 -11.22 -11.83 10.24
N GLY A 196 -12.50 -11.86 10.56
CA GLY A 196 -13.11 -11.07 11.64
C GLY A 196 -13.76 -9.76 11.20
N VAL A 197 -13.62 -9.37 9.94
CA VAL A 197 -14.39 -8.30 9.30
C VAL A 197 -14.86 -8.74 7.92
N LYS A 198 -15.91 -8.11 7.40
CA LYS A 198 -16.38 -8.27 6.01
C LYS A 198 -16.31 -6.93 5.28
N LEU A 199 -15.96 -6.97 4.01
CA LEU A 199 -16.16 -5.84 3.10
C LEU A 199 -17.67 -5.69 2.84
N VAL A 200 -18.21 -4.51 3.16
CA VAL A 200 -19.60 -4.17 2.81
C VAL A 200 -19.66 -3.70 1.35
N GLY A 201 -18.73 -2.85 0.95
CA GLY A 201 -18.61 -2.32 -0.40
C GLY A 201 -17.86 -0.98 -0.43
N PRO A 202 -17.61 -0.44 -1.64
CA PRO A 202 -17.13 0.93 -1.77
C PRO A 202 -18.21 1.92 -1.28
N ILE A 203 -17.80 3.12 -0.84
CA ILE A 203 -18.76 4.20 -0.63
C ILE A 203 -19.37 4.62 -1.97
N PRO A 204 -20.57 5.28 -1.98
CA PRO A 204 -21.23 5.67 -3.23
C PRO A 204 -20.32 6.48 -4.16
N GLU A 205 -20.42 6.22 -5.48
CA GLU A 205 -19.53 6.80 -6.49
C GLU A 205 -19.60 8.33 -6.51
N GLU A 206 -20.76 8.93 -6.19
CA GLU A 206 -20.94 10.39 -6.15
C GLU A 206 -20.05 11.07 -5.09
N VAL A 207 -19.59 10.29 -4.13
CA VAL A 207 -18.75 10.74 -3.03
C VAL A 207 -17.50 9.88 -2.87
N GLN A 208 -17.16 9.11 -3.89
CA GLN A 208 -15.93 8.30 -3.89
C GLN A 208 -14.71 9.20 -4.06
N ASN A 209 -13.64 8.84 -3.39
CA ASN A 209 -12.33 9.46 -3.57
C ASN A 209 -11.26 8.38 -3.71
N TYR A 210 -10.42 8.56 -4.70
CA TYR A 210 -9.30 7.67 -4.95
C TYR A 210 -8.01 8.33 -4.48
N THR A 211 -7.39 7.77 -3.46
CA THR A 211 -6.01 8.13 -3.11
C THR A 211 -5.09 7.51 -4.15
N MET A 212 -4.38 8.34 -4.92
CA MET A 212 -3.43 7.89 -5.93
C MET A 212 -2.08 7.59 -5.31
N TYR A 213 -1.51 6.45 -5.67
CA TYR A 213 -0.22 5.96 -5.19
C TYR A 213 0.78 5.87 -6.33
N SER A 214 2.02 6.21 -6.03
CA SER A 214 3.17 6.04 -6.92
C SER A 214 4.32 5.35 -6.21
N SER A 215 5.20 4.77 -7.01
CA SER A 215 6.51 4.30 -6.57
C SER A 215 7.60 5.29 -6.99
N ALA A 216 8.71 5.32 -6.27
CA ALA A 216 9.90 6.08 -6.64
C ALA A 216 11.17 5.45 -6.04
N LEU A 217 12.32 5.67 -6.68
CA LEU A 217 13.62 5.38 -6.11
C LEU A 217 13.93 6.39 -4.99
N VAL A 218 14.41 5.91 -3.86
CA VAL A 218 14.95 6.78 -2.80
C VAL A 218 16.27 7.36 -3.28
N ALA A 219 16.49 8.67 -3.12
CA ALA A 219 17.68 9.34 -3.66
C ALA A 219 19.00 8.80 -3.07
N ALA A 220 18.98 8.35 -1.81
CA ALA A 220 20.10 7.73 -1.11
C ALA A 220 19.98 6.20 -1.05
N ALA A 221 19.37 5.58 -2.06
CA ALA A 221 19.16 4.12 -2.11
C ALA A 221 20.49 3.35 -1.98
N PRO A 222 20.63 2.42 -1.02
CA PRO A 222 21.82 1.58 -0.88
C PRO A 222 22.05 0.67 -2.08
N SER A 223 21.00 0.16 -2.70
CA SER A 223 21.02 -0.81 -3.80
C SER A 223 20.29 -0.28 -5.05
N PRO A 224 20.84 0.75 -5.74
CA PRO A 224 20.09 1.45 -6.80
C PRO A 224 19.83 0.59 -8.05
N ALA A 225 20.68 -0.37 -8.39
CA ALA A 225 20.50 -1.21 -9.58
C ALA A 225 19.32 -2.20 -9.41
N PRO A 226 19.26 -3.05 -8.36
CA PRO A 226 18.09 -3.89 -8.11
C PRO A 226 16.81 -3.08 -7.81
N ALA A 227 16.94 -1.87 -7.22
CA ALA A 227 15.81 -0.97 -7.01
C ALA A 227 15.17 -0.51 -8.34
N ARG A 228 15.96 -0.11 -9.33
CA ARG A 228 15.47 0.25 -10.67
C ARG A 228 14.84 -0.96 -11.38
N ALA A 229 15.43 -2.14 -11.25
CA ALA A 229 14.83 -3.37 -11.79
C ALA A 229 13.44 -3.64 -11.16
N PHE A 230 13.30 -3.47 -9.85
CA PHE A 230 12.03 -3.61 -9.17
C PHE A 230 10.99 -2.56 -9.61
N LEU A 231 11.39 -1.29 -9.74
CA LEU A 231 10.51 -0.24 -10.27
C LEU A 231 10.01 -0.58 -11.68
N THR A 232 10.90 -1.07 -12.56
CA THR A 232 10.50 -1.52 -13.90
C THR A 232 9.55 -2.71 -13.83
N TYR A 233 9.78 -3.65 -12.90
CA TYR A 233 8.89 -4.79 -12.72
C TYR A 233 7.49 -4.38 -12.26
N LEU A 234 7.37 -3.36 -11.39
CA LEU A 234 6.07 -2.83 -10.96
C LEU A 234 5.22 -2.31 -12.15
N GLU A 235 5.85 -1.90 -13.26
CA GLU A 235 5.17 -1.42 -14.47
C GLU A 235 4.76 -2.56 -15.42
N THR A 236 5.17 -3.81 -15.17
CA THR A 236 4.83 -4.95 -16.04
C THR A 236 3.33 -5.28 -15.99
N PRO A 237 2.76 -5.84 -17.08
CA PRO A 237 1.37 -6.29 -17.09
C PRO A 237 1.06 -7.29 -15.96
N GLU A 238 2.01 -8.15 -15.59
CA GLU A 238 1.86 -9.10 -14.49
C GLU A 238 1.66 -8.37 -13.16
N ALA A 239 2.56 -7.45 -12.81
CA ALA A 239 2.46 -6.67 -11.56
C ALA A 239 1.18 -5.80 -11.54
N GLN A 240 0.82 -5.18 -12.65
CA GLN A 240 -0.40 -4.39 -12.78
C GLN A 240 -1.67 -5.24 -12.60
N THR A 241 -1.68 -6.47 -13.12
CA THR A 241 -2.77 -7.42 -12.90
C THR A 241 -2.90 -7.81 -11.43
N ILE A 242 -1.78 -8.02 -10.73
CA ILE A 242 -1.78 -8.33 -9.30
C ILE A 242 -2.31 -7.13 -8.49
N PHE A 243 -1.89 -5.91 -8.82
CA PHE A 243 -2.43 -4.71 -8.17
C PHE A 243 -3.94 -4.57 -8.39
N ALA A 244 -4.42 -4.76 -9.62
CA ALA A 244 -5.85 -4.72 -9.92
C ALA A 244 -6.63 -5.78 -9.13
N ALA A 245 -6.15 -7.02 -9.06
CA ALA A 245 -6.74 -8.10 -8.26
C ALA A 245 -6.72 -7.80 -6.75
N SER A 246 -5.81 -6.95 -6.28
CA SER A 246 -5.75 -6.49 -4.89
C SER A 246 -6.71 -5.33 -4.59
N GLY A 247 -7.42 -4.80 -5.58
CA GLY A 247 -8.37 -3.69 -5.43
C GLY A 247 -7.81 -2.30 -5.76
N VAL A 248 -6.59 -2.24 -6.31
CA VAL A 248 -6.03 -1.00 -6.86
C VAL A 248 -6.66 -0.76 -8.24
N VAL A 249 -7.23 0.42 -8.45
CA VAL A 249 -7.80 0.82 -9.73
C VAL A 249 -6.78 1.61 -10.54
N SER A 250 -6.56 1.21 -11.79
CA SER A 250 -5.77 2.01 -12.73
C SER A 250 -6.52 3.31 -13.05
N LYS A 251 -5.80 4.42 -13.24
CA LYS A 251 -6.39 5.64 -13.76
C LYS A 251 -7.05 5.32 -15.10
N LYS A 252 -8.38 5.50 -15.21
CA LYS A 252 -9.02 5.51 -16.53
C LYS A 252 -8.38 6.64 -17.33
N LYS A 253 -7.77 6.27 -18.46
CA LYS A 253 -7.25 7.23 -19.43
C LYS A 253 -8.37 8.09 -20.00
#